data_2495decc20e01942ce5133f1baf51411
#
_entry.id   2495decc20e01942ce5133f1baf51411
#
_cell.length_a   1.000
_cell.length_b   1.000
_cell.length_c   1.000
_cell.angle_alpha   90.00
_cell.angle_beta   90.00
_cell.angle_gamma   90.00
#
_symmetry.space_group_name_H-M   'P 1'
#
loop_
_entity.id
_entity.type
_entity.pdbx_description
1 polymer ?
#
loop_
_entity_poly.entity_id
_entity_poly.type
_entity_poly.pdbx_seq_one_letter_code
_entity_poly.pdbx_strand_id
1 'polypeptide(L)'
;MENKSLRGLVVCRNFLNDSVIKALLAVQEQGDNPFGKHEAAAVLLERAEQLGLSGNILRQYFLYLLGEGNTVAAEAIERSGKAGTGMTKALLLDMTLLWPYLQQSASDFLDVDFLDNYEPAVPKVYGYVQTLETALMTASTPEEATKALLHHYAVYGRGKLAQFMAFRIGDDGSLIGIENFPHLEWDDLIGYAAQKEKLLANTTAFLANRSANNVLLTGSRGTGKSTAVK
;
A
#
# COMPACT_ATOMS: atom_id res chain seq x y z
N MET A 1 9.26 11.14 -27.93
CA MET A 1 8.96 10.00 -27.02
C MET A 1 7.57 9.51 -27.37
N GLU A 2 7.39 8.23 -27.68
CA GLU A 2 6.04 7.68 -27.81
C GLU A 2 5.29 7.92 -26.48
N ASN A 3 4.21 8.65 -26.56
CA ASN A 3 3.38 8.99 -25.41
C ASN A 3 2.66 7.70 -24.98
N LYS A 4 3.29 6.92 -24.10
CA LYS A 4 2.75 5.65 -23.61
C LYS A 4 1.56 5.96 -22.73
N SER A 5 0.36 5.76 -23.25
CA SER A 5 -0.89 6.05 -22.55
C SER A 5 -1.12 5.11 -21.38
N LEU A 6 -1.65 5.64 -20.26
CA LEU A 6 -2.15 4.84 -19.12
C LEU A 6 -3.23 3.81 -19.52
N ARG A 7 -3.85 3.95 -20.70
CA ARG A 7 -4.76 2.91 -21.25
C ARG A 7 -4.09 1.56 -21.45
N GLY A 8 -2.75 1.54 -21.56
CA GLY A 8 -1.95 0.33 -21.68
C GLY A 8 -1.80 -0.50 -20.41
N LEU A 9 -2.31 -0.05 -19.26
CA LEU A 9 -2.24 -0.79 -18.00
C LEU A 9 -2.95 -2.15 -18.11
N VAL A 10 -2.28 -3.20 -17.65
CA VAL A 10 -2.72 -4.60 -17.70
C VAL A 10 -3.02 -5.13 -16.30
N VAL A 11 -2.03 -5.12 -15.42
CA VAL A 11 -2.13 -5.61 -14.04
C VAL A 11 -2.86 -4.60 -13.15
N CYS A 12 -2.53 -3.30 -13.33
CA CYS A 12 -3.17 -2.18 -12.65
C CYS A 12 -4.41 -1.67 -13.39
N ARG A 13 -5.09 -2.54 -14.12
CA ARG A 13 -6.24 -2.18 -14.96
C ARG A 13 -7.35 -1.46 -14.21
N ASN A 14 -7.53 -1.78 -12.91
CA ASN A 14 -8.54 -1.14 -12.05
C ASN A 14 -8.33 0.37 -11.90
N PHE A 15 -7.09 0.86 -12.03
CA PHE A 15 -6.79 2.28 -11.95
C PHE A 15 -7.54 3.09 -13.01
N LEU A 16 -7.88 2.49 -14.15
CA LEU A 16 -8.66 3.16 -15.21
C LEU A 16 -10.08 3.54 -14.79
N ASN A 17 -10.58 2.99 -13.68
CA ASN A 17 -11.88 3.36 -13.11
C ASN A 17 -11.78 4.55 -12.15
N ASP A 18 -10.58 4.92 -11.73
CA ASP A 18 -10.31 6.00 -10.80
C ASP A 18 -10.51 7.38 -11.46
N SER A 19 -11.02 8.36 -10.68
CA SER A 19 -11.35 9.70 -11.19
C SER A 19 -10.12 10.49 -11.62
N VAL A 20 -9.04 10.42 -10.83
CA VAL A 20 -7.77 11.12 -11.15
C VAL A 20 -7.14 10.53 -12.40
N ILE A 21 -7.11 9.19 -12.50
CA ILE A 21 -6.54 8.50 -13.67
C ILE A 21 -7.36 8.82 -14.92
N LYS A 22 -8.68 8.90 -14.85
CA LYS A 22 -9.54 9.33 -15.96
C LYS A 22 -9.24 10.76 -16.39
N ALA A 23 -9.06 11.68 -15.45
CA ALA A 23 -8.71 13.06 -15.76
C ALA A 23 -7.33 13.17 -16.43
N LEU A 24 -6.32 12.43 -15.92
CA LEU A 24 -4.99 12.37 -16.53
C LEU A 24 -5.02 11.76 -17.96
N LEU A 25 -5.85 10.74 -18.18
CA LEU A 25 -6.07 10.18 -19.51
C LEU A 25 -6.69 11.21 -20.46
N ALA A 26 -7.66 11.99 -20.00
CA ALA A 26 -8.26 13.05 -20.81
C ALA A 26 -7.21 14.09 -21.21
N VAL A 27 -6.30 14.48 -20.31
CA VAL A 27 -5.16 15.36 -20.63
C VAL A 27 -4.26 14.74 -21.69
N GLN A 28 -3.91 13.45 -21.56
CA GLN A 28 -3.08 12.75 -22.56
C GLN A 28 -3.73 12.73 -23.97
N GLU A 29 -5.07 12.59 -24.03
CA GLU A 29 -5.81 12.47 -25.28
C GLU A 29 -6.08 13.83 -25.95
N GLN A 30 -6.28 14.87 -25.15
CA GLN A 30 -6.57 16.23 -25.64
C GLN A 30 -5.32 17.03 -26.00
N GLY A 31 -4.13 16.52 -25.65
CA GLY A 31 -2.86 17.21 -25.86
C GLY A 31 -2.70 18.41 -24.91
N ASP A 32 -2.04 19.47 -25.40
CA ASP A 32 -1.74 20.65 -24.59
C ASP A 32 -2.95 21.58 -24.44
N ASN A 33 -3.99 21.08 -23.77
CA ASN A 33 -5.19 21.83 -23.44
C ASN A 33 -5.12 22.32 -21.97
N PRO A 34 -4.94 23.63 -21.72
CA PRO A 34 -4.83 24.17 -20.36
C PRO A 34 -6.07 23.89 -19.50
N PHE A 35 -7.27 23.92 -20.08
CA PHE A 35 -8.51 23.63 -19.34
C PHE A 35 -8.56 22.17 -18.87
N GLY A 36 -8.13 21.23 -19.70
CA GLY A 36 -8.05 19.82 -19.32
C GLY A 36 -7.02 19.58 -18.20
N LYS A 37 -5.88 20.28 -18.24
CA LYS A 37 -4.86 20.22 -17.18
C LYS A 37 -5.40 20.79 -15.85
N HIS A 38 -6.09 21.93 -15.88
CA HIS A 38 -6.70 22.51 -14.69
C HIS A 38 -7.82 21.64 -14.11
N GLU A 39 -8.63 20.99 -14.96
CA GLU A 39 -9.64 20.02 -14.50
C GLU A 39 -8.99 18.82 -13.82
N ALA A 40 -7.94 18.26 -14.39
CA ALA A 40 -7.18 17.16 -13.79
C ALA A 40 -6.53 17.57 -12.46
N ALA A 41 -5.98 18.80 -12.38
CA ALA A 41 -5.42 19.38 -11.17
C ALA A 41 -6.50 19.52 -10.08
N ALA A 42 -7.70 19.97 -10.42
CA ALA A 42 -8.82 20.11 -9.48
C ALA A 42 -9.27 18.75 -8.91
N VAL A 43 -9.41 17.73 -9.77
CA VAL A 43 -9.77 16.37 -9.35
C VAL A 43 -8.69 15.76 -8.44
N LEU A 44 -7.40 15.96 -8.78
CA LEU A 44 -6.28 15.50 -7.97
C LEU A 44 -6.24 16.21 -6.61
N LEU A 45 -6.43 17.54 -6.60
CA LEU A 45 -6.47 18.35 -5.39
C LEU A 45 -7.58 17.90 -4.44
N GLU A 46 -8.80 17.74 -4.95
CA GLU A 46 -9.94 17.25 -4.17
C GLU A 46 -9.62 15.90 -3.53
N ARG A 47 -9.03 15.00 -4.32
CA ARG A 47 -8.69 13.65 -3.84
C ARG A 47 -7.57 13.67 -2.82
N ALA A 48 -6.55 14.51 -3.03
CA ALA A 48 -5.45 14.69 -2.08
C ALA A 48 -5.94 15.23 -0.74
N GLU A 49 -6.84 16.22 -0.76
CA GLU A 49 -7.46 16.79 0.44
C GLU A 49 -8.26 15.73 1.22
N GLN A 50 -9.10 14.94 0.53
CA GLN A 50 -9.87 13.84 1.14
C GLN A 50 -8.98 12.78 1.79
N LEU A 51 -7.86 12.45 1.14
CA LEU A 51 -6.91 11.44 1.60
C LEU A 51 -5.86 12.00 2.56
N GLY A 52 -5.73 13.33 2.67
CA GLY A 52 -4.71 13.98 3.50
C GLY A 52 -3.28 13.81 2.96
N LEU A 53 -3.11 13.72 1.62
CA LEU A 53 -1.82 13.56 0.97
C LEU A 53 -1.04 14.87 0.95
N SER A 54 0.27 14.83 1.25
CA SER A 54 1.17 15.99 1.31
C SER A 54 2.33 15.88 0.33
N GLY A 55 2.95 17.00 -0.02
CA GLY A 55 4.12 17.07 -0.90
C GLY A 55 3.73 17.03 -2.37
N ASN A 56 4.48 16.30 -3.20
CA ASN A 56 4.11 16.08 -4.61
C ASN A 56 2.89 15.14 -4.67
N ILE A 57 1.69 15.72 -4.69
CA ILE A 57 0.44 14.95 -4.54
C ILE A 57 0.13 14.06 -5.75
N LEU A 58 0.69 14.32 -6.92
CA LEU A 58 0.58 13.41 -8.06
C LEU A 58 1.32 12.10 -7.77
N ARG A 59 2.58 12.20 -7.34
CA ARG A 59 3.39 11.05 -6.91
C ARG A 59 2.74 10.33 -5.74
N GLN A 60 2.36 11.05 -4.70
CA GLN A 60 1.74 10.48 -3.51
C GLN A 60 0.44 9.74 -3.84
N TYR A 61 -0.33 10.23 -4.80
CA TYR A 61 -1.55 9.57 -5.25
C TYR A 61 -1.26 8.24 -5.96
N PHE A 62 -0.26 8.19 -6.85
CA PHE A 62 0.13 6.92 -7.47
C PHE A 62 0.72 5.93 -6.47
N LEU A 63 1.50 6.41 -5.49
CA LEU A 63 1.99 5.57 -4.38
C LEU A 63 0.84 5.03 -3.54
N TYR A 64 -0.17 5.85 -3.26
CA TYR A 64 -1.38 5.44 -2.57
C TYR A 64 -2.13 4.34 -3.35
N LEU A 65 -2.37 4.53 -4.65
CA LEU A 65 -3.03 3.51 -5.49
C LEU A 65 -2.24 2.19 -5.54
N LEU A 66 -0.92 2.27 -5.70
CA LEU A 66 -0.05 1.09 -5.68
C LEU A 66 -0.04 0.42 -4.30
N GLY A 67 -0.02 1.21 -3.23
CA GLY A 67 -0.04 0.69 -1.86
C GLY A 67 -1.37 0.07 -1.45
N GLU A 68 -2.51 0.61 -1.91
CA GLU A 68 -3.82 -0.06 -1.78
C GLU A 68 -3.83 -1.44 -2.46
N GLY A 69 -2.99 -1.62 -3.49
CA GLY A 69 -2.70 -2.93 -4.06
C GLY A 69 -3.91 -3.65 -4.63
N ASN A 70 -4.93 -2.93 -5.11
CA ASN A 70 -6.10 -3.53 -5.76
C ASN A 70 -5.73 -4.04 -7.16
N THR A 71 -4.79 -4.97 -7.23
CA THR A 71 -4.23 -5.52 -8.46
C THR A 71 -4.13 -7.03 -8.39
N VAL A 72 -4.20 -7.67 -9.55
CA VAL A 72 -4.03 -9.14 -9.62
C VAL A 72 -2.64 -9.61 -9.19
N ALA A 73 -1.61 -8.74 -9.25
CA ALA A 73 -0.26 -9.06 -8.76
C ALA A 73 -0.22 -9.15 -7.23
N ALA A 74 -0.81 -8.18 -6.54
CA ALA A 74 -0.91 -8.19 -5.09
C ALA A 74 -1.73 -9.39 -4.58
N GLU A 75 -2.87 -9.68 -5.22
CA GLU A 75 -3.68 -10.86 -4.91
C GLU A 75 -2.94 -12.19 -5.15
N ALA A 76 -2.12 -12.27 -6.19
CA ALA A 76 -1.33 -13.46 -6.45
C ALA A 76 -0.29 -13.68 -5.35
N ILE A 77 0.35 -12.60 -4.88
CA ILE A 77 1.33 -12.66 -3.79
C ILE A 77 0.67 -13.03 -2.47
N GLU A 78 -0.48 -12.45 -2.14
CA GLU A 78 -1.24 -12.83 -0.93
C GLU A 78 -1.58 -14.32 -0.89
N ARG A 79 -1.91 -14.92 -2.04
CA ARG A 79 -2.27 -16.35 -2.13
C ARG A 79 -1.08 -17.29 -2.11
N SER A 80 0.07 -16.88 -2.65
CA SER A 80 1.18 -17.79 -2.93
C SER A 80 2.56 -17.34 -2.47
N GLY A 81 2.65 -16.15 -1.85
CA GLY A 81 3.90 -15.54 -1.40
C GLY A 81 4.80 -15.01 -2.51
N LYS A 82 4.42 -15.17 -3.79
CA LYS A 82 5.24 -14.76 -4.95
C LYS A 82 4.41 -14.48 -6.19
N ALA A 83 4.96 -13.66 -7.08
CA ALA A 83 4.45 -13.48 -8.43
C ALA A 83 5.16 -14.41 -9.40
N GLY A 84 4.42 -15.04 -10.32
CA GLY A 84 5.00 -15.81 -11.42
C GLY A 84 5.69 -14.92 -12.46
N THR A 85 6.58 -15.50 -13.28
CA THR A 85 7.35 -14.76 -14.30
C THR A 85 6.46 -13.97 -15.28
N GLY A 86 5.33 -14.53 -15.69
CA GLY A 86 4.38 -13.82 -16.57
C GLY A 86 3.77 -12.60 -15.91
N MET A 87 3.37 -12.71 -14.63
CA MET A 87 2.85 -11.60 -13.85
C MET A 87 3.90 -10.51 -13.65
N THR A 88 5.14 -10.88 -13.34
CA THR A 88 6.25 -9.93 -13.19
C THR A 88 6.49 -9.15 -14.49
N LYS A 89 6.47 -9.82 -15.66
CA LYS A 89 6.61 -9.15 -16.96
C LYS A 89 5.44 -8.22 -17.26
N ALA A 90 4.22 -8.63 -16.95
CA ALA A 90 3.03 -7.79 -17.15
C ALA A 90 3.05 -6.55 -16.23
N LEU A 91 3.46 -6.71 -14.95
CA LEU A 91 3.60 -5.59 -14.03
C LEU A 91 4.73 -4.64 -14.46
N LEU A 92 5.82 -5.14 -15.05
CA LEU A 92 6.88 -4.31 -15.58
C LEU A 92 6.38 -3.39 -16.71
N LEU A 93 5.49 -3.87 -17.58
CA LEU A 93 4.85 -3.02 -18.59
C LEU A 93 4.09 -1.87 -17.91
N ASP A 94 3.31 -2.17 -16.88
CA ASP A 94 2.57 -1.16 -16.14
C ASP A 94 3.51 -0.18 -15.42
N MET A 95 4.53 -0.68 -14.73
CA MET A 95 5.51 0.17 -14.06
C MET A 95 6.27 1.08 -15.05
N THR A 96 6.50 0.64 -16.27
CA THR A 96 7.08 1.47 -17.33
C THR A 96 6.15 2.64 -17.72
N LEU A 97 4.83 2.43 -17.68
CA LEU A 97 3.83 3.46 -17.93
C LEU A 97 3.66 4.41 -16.74
N LEU A 98 3.75 3.89 -15.51
CA LEU A 98 3.57 4.66 -14.28
C LEU A 98 4.84 5.43 -13.88
N TRP A 99 6.01 4.99 -14.35
CA TRP A 99 7.31 5.52 -13.95
C TRP A 99 7.46 7.05 -14.06
N PRO A 100 7.01 7.72 -15.16
CA PRO A 100 7.07 9.16 -15.23
C PRO A 100 6.34 9.87 -14.09
N TYR A 101 5.18 9.38 -13.70
CA TYR A 101 4.36 9.96 -12.62
C TYR A 101 4.95 9.78 -11.23
N LEU A 102 5.83 8.78 -11.06
CA LEU A 102 6.56 8.56 -9.82
C LEU A 102 7.83 9.42 -9.73
N GLN A 103 8.44 9.78 -10.87
CA GLN A 103 9.75 10.45 -10.90
C GLN A 103 9.66 11.97 -11.09
N GLN A 104 8.67 12.45 -11.82
CA GLN A 104 8.56 13.86 -12.20
C GLN A 104 7.70 14.65 -11.23
N SER A 105 7.74 15.96 -11.33
CA SER A 105 6.89 16.87 -10.58
C SER A 105 5.46 16.88 -11.15
N ALA A 106 4.48 17.23 -10.33
CA ALA A 106 3.09 17.39 -10.80
C ALA A 106 2.98 18.55 -11.79
N SER A 107 3.78 19.59 -11.61
CA SER A 107 3.86 20.74 -12.52
C SER A 107 4.31 20.37 -13.94
N ASP A 108 5.16 19.34 -14.10
CA ASP A 108 5.58 18.86 -15.42
C ASP A 108 4.41 18.29 -16.24
N PHE A 109 3.36 17.82 -15.59
CA PHE A 109 2.19 17.23 -16.24
C PHE A 109 1.01 18.18 -16.35
N LEU A 110 0.81 19.03 -15.32
CA LEU A 110 -0.43 19.79 -15.15
C LEU A 110 -0.23 21.31 -15.22
N ASP A 111 1.00 21.79 -15.40
CA ASP A 111 1.36 23.22 -15.47
C ASP A 111 0.93 24.04 -14.24
N VAL A 112 0.87 23.40 -13.07
CA VAL A 112 0.52 24.03 -11.78
C VAL A 112 1.49 23.59 -10.70
N ASP A 113 2.16 24.54 -10.05
CA ASP A 113 3.27 24.31 -9.13
C ASP A 113 2.84 24.00 -7.69
N PHE A 114 1.65 24.44 -7.28
CA PHE A 114 1.14 24.20 -5.91
C PHE A 114 0.91 22.73 -5.59
N LEU A 115 0.82 21.85 -6.61
CA LEU A 115 0.65 20.41 -6.42
C LEU A 115 1.95 19.69 -6.03
N ASP A 116 3.12 20.35 -6.18
CA ASP A 116 4.42 19.75 -5.87
C ASP A 116 4.79 19.82 -4.38
N ASN A 117 4.26 20.81 -3.67
CA ASN A 117 4.49 21.02 -2.24
C ASN A 117 3.16 21.27 -1.50
N TYR A 118 2.18 20.43 -1.75
CA TYR A 118 0.85 20.59 -1.18
C TYR A 118 0.78 20.19 0.30
N GLU A 119 0.04 20.98 1.07
CA GLU A 119 -0.25 20.70 2.48
C GLU A 119 -1.77 20.67 2.68
N PRO A 120 -2.38 19.50 2.95
CA PRO A 120 -3.81 19.37 3.18
C PRO A 120 -4.20 19.93 4.55
N ALA A 121 -5.49 20.29 4.72
CA ALA A 121 -6.01 20.78 5.99
C ALA A 121 -5.85 19.75 7.13
N VAL A 122 -5.92 18.47 6.83
CA VAL A 122 -5.74 17.36 7.78
C VAL A 122 -4.78 16.33 7.16
N PRO A 123 -3.46 16.49 7.36
CA PRO A 123 -2.48 15.53 6.86
C PRO A 123 -2.70 14.14 7.44
N LYS A 124 -2.57 13.11 6.60
CA LYS A 124 -2.58 11.70 7.02
C LYS A 124 -1.31 11.01 6.57
N VAL A 125 -0.79 10.18 7.47
CA VAL A 125 0.39 9.36 7.18
C VAL A 125 -0.06 7.92 6.95
N TYR A 126 0.24 7.41 5.77
CA TYR A 126 0.05 6.02 5.43
C TYR A 126 1.42 5.33 5.49
N GLY A 127 1.67 4.54 6.54
CA GLY A 127 2.97 3.90 6.74
C GLY A 127 3.41 3.04 5.55
N TYR A 128 2.47 2.34 4.91
CA TYR A 128 2.74 1.56 3.71
C TYR A 128 3.10 2.43 2.49
N VAL A 129 2.54 3.65 2.38
CA VAL A 129 2.90 4.60 1.31
C VAL A 129 4.33 5.09 1.51
N GLN A 130 4.72 5.45 2.74
CA GLN A 130 6.09 5.88 3.05
C GLN A 130 7.13 4.78 2.79
N THR A 131 6.82 3.55 3.22
CA THR A 131 7.70 2.40 2.96
C THR A 131 7.83 2.13 1.47
N LEU A 132 6.73 2.21 0.73
CA LEU A 132 6.72 2.02 -0.72
C LEU A 132 7.45 3.17 -1.43
N GLU A 133 7.23 4.43 -1.01
CA GLU A 133 7.95 5.59 -1.54
C GLU A 133 9.46 5.41 -1.41
N THR A 134 9.94 5.08 -0.22
CA THR A 134 11.36 4.84 0.02
C THR A 134 11.91 3.77 -0.93
N ALA A 135 11.20 2.66 -1.08
CA ALA A 135 11.61 1.56 -1.95
C ALA A 135 11.63 1.94 -3.44
N LEU A 136 10.60 2.70 -3.90
CA LEU A 136 10.50 3.09 -5.30
C LEU A 136 11.42 4.27 -5.66
N MET A 137 11.70 5.18 -4.70
CA MET A 137 12.63 6.31 -4.95
C MET A 137 14.10 5.88 -4.97
N THR A 138 14.45 4.74 -4.39
CA THR A 138 15.79 4.16 -4.52
C THR A 138 15.98 3.39 -5.84
N ALA A 139 14.92 3.03 -6.51
CA ALA A 139 14.97 2.38 -7.81
C ALA A 139 15.40 3.37 -8.91
N SER A 140 16.28 2.93 -9.80
CA SER A 140 16.78 3.72 -10.92
C SER A 140 16.06 3.37 -12.24
N THR A 141 15.35 2.25 -12.28
CA THR A 141 14.67 1.74 -13.47
C THR A 141 13.28 1.17 -13.13
N PRO A 142 12.35 1.12 -14.10
CA PRO A 142 11.06 0.44 -13.91
C PRO A 142 11.20 -1.03 -13.49
N GLU A 143 12.26 -1.72 -13.90
CA GLU A 143 12.56 -3.10 -13.53
C GLU A 143 12.85 -3.23 -12.02
N GLU A 144 13.67 -2.32 -11.50
CA GLU A 144 13.99 -2.26 -10.06
C GLU A 144 12.75 -1.88 -9.25
N ALA A 145 11.99 -0.89 -9.72
CA ALA A 145 10.72 -0.49 -9.11
C ALA A 145 9.70 -1.63 -9.10
N THR A 146 9.62 -2.43 -10.16
CA THR A 146 8.76 -3.62 -10.22
C THR A 146 9.14 -4.64 -9.15
N LYS A 147 10.43 -4.90 -8.99
CA LYS A 147 10.92 -5.82 -7.94
C LYS A 147 10.63 -5.29 -6.55
N ALA A 148 10.84 -3.99 -6.33
CA ALA A 148 10.57 -3.32 -5.06
C ALA A 148 9.08 -3.39 -4.70
N LEU A 149 8.17 -3.14 -5.65
CA LEU A 149 6.73 -3.25 -5.45
C LEU A 149 6.29 -4.69 -5.12
N LEU A 150 6.78 -5.68 -5.86
CA LEU A 150 6.47 -7.09 -5.58
C LEU A 150 7.00 -7.53 -4.20
N HIS A 151 8.20 -7.06 -3.83
CA HIS A 151 8.76 -7.29 -2.50
C HIS A 151 7.91 -6.64 -1.40
N HIS A 152 7.47 -5.41 -1.63
CA HIS A 152 6.58 -4.69 -0.71
C HIS A 152 5.31 -5.50 -0.43
N TYR A 153 4.64 -5.99 -1.48
CA TYR A 153 3.43 -6.81 -1.31
C TYR A 153 3.70 -8.13 -0.58
N ALA A 154 4.87 -8.74 -0.80
CA ALA A 154 5.23 -9.99 -0.13
C ALA A 154 5.54 -9.84 1.35
N VAL A 155 6.11 -8.71 1.76
CA VAL A 155 6.56 -8.45 3.14
C VAL A 155 5.49 -7.73 3.96
N TYR A 156 4.89 -6.70 3.40
CA TYR A 156 3.99 -5.80 4.13
C TYR A 156 2.51 -6.02 3.79
N GLY A 157 2.21 -6.71 2.68
CA GLY A 157 0.86 -6.82 2.18
C GLY A 157 0.39 -5.55 1.47
N ARG A 158 -0.90 -5.24 1.55
CA ARG A 158 -1.52 -4.09 0.87
C ARG A 158 -2.58 -3.41 1.74
N GLY A 159 -2.84 -2.13 1.44
CA GLY A 159 -3.91 -1.34 2.03
C GLY A 159 -3.89 -1.40 3.57
N LYS A 160 -5.03 -1.66 4.17
CA LYS A 160 -5.17 -1.74 5.64
C LYS A 160 -4.26 -2.79 6.27
N LEU A 161 -4.01 -3.92 5.61
CA LEU A 161 -3.12 -4.98 6.14
C LEU A 161 -1.66 -4.54 6.20
N ALA A 162 -1.24 -3.67 5.30
CA ALA A 162 0.09 -3.06 5.32
C ALA A 162 0.19 -1.86 6.30
N GLN A 163 -0.94 -1.27 6.68
CA GLN A 163 -0.98 -0.09 7.54
C GLN A 163 -1.03 -0.42 9.03
N PHE A 164 -1.72 -1.49 9.42
CA PHE A 164 -1.99 -1.80 10.83
C PHE A 164 -1.43 -3.16 11.21
N MET A 165 -0.81 -3.22 12.37
CA MET A 165 -0.30 -4.49 12.94
C MET A 165 -1.39 -5.30 13.64
N ALA A 166 -2.49 -4.67 14.02
CA ALA A 166 -3.59 -5.32 14.72
C ALA A 166 -4.94 -4.79 14.24
N PHE A 167 -5.94 -5.66 14.32
CA PHE A 167 -7.30 -5.38 13.87
C PHE A 167 -8.31 -5.83 14.91
N ARG A 168 -9.47 -5.16 14.91
CA ARG A 168 -10.69 -5.66 15.52
C ARG A 168 -11.75 -5.88 14.45
N ILE A 169 -12.65 -6.79 14.71
CA ILE A 169 -13.83 -7.00 13.86
C ILE A 169 -14.88 -5.97 14.26
N GLY A 170 -15.40 -5.21 13.32
CA GLY A 170 -16.54 -4.31 13.49
C GLY A 170 -17.85 -5.09 13.58
N ASP A 171 -18.91 -4.42 14.00
CA ASP A 171 -20.25 -5.02 14.11
C ASP A 171 -20.81 -5.49 12.77
N ASP A 172 -20.34 -4.89 11.67
CA ASP A 172 -20.65 -5.26 10.30
C ASP A 172 -19.73 -6.36 9.72
N GLY A 173 -18.83 -6.92 10.54
CA GLY A 173 -17.83 -7.92 10.13
C GLY A 173 -16.60 -7.33 9.44
N SER A 174 -16.48 -6.01 9.31
CA SER A 174 -15.31 -5.36 8.69
C SER A 174 -14.08 -5.40 9.60
N LEU A 175 -12.88 -5.43 8.99
CA LEU A 175 -11.62 -5.26 9.71
C LEU A 175 -11.37 -3.77 9.97
N ILE A 176 -11.26 -3.41 11.26
CA ILE A 176 -10.93 -2.06 11.72
C ILE A 176 -9.52 -2.10 12.29
N GLY A 177 -8.59 -1.33 11.69
CA GLY A 177 -7.21 -1.22 12.15
C GLY A 177 -7.12 -0.54 13.51
N ILE A 178 -6.16 -0.95 14.32
CA ILE A 178 -5.85 -0.37 15.64
C ILE A 178 -4.62 0.51 15.48
N GLU A 179 -4.79 1.84 15.55
CA GLU A 179 -3.72 2.81 15.32
C GLU A 179 -2.65 2.78 16.42
N ASN A 180 -3.05 2.71 17.68
CA ASN A 180 -2.15 2.71 18.84
C ASN A 180 -2.11 1.32 19.46
N PHE A 181 -1.52 0.36 18.71
CA PHE A 181 -1.32 -0.97 19.24
C PHE A 181 -0.06 -0.97 20.13
N PRO A 182 -0.20 -1.18 21.44
CA PRO A 182 0.96 -1.16 22.33
C PRO A 182 1.89 -2.31 21.97
N HIS A 183 3.13 -1.97 21.61
CA HIS A 183 4.19 -2.94 21.40
C HIS A 183 4.66 -3.41 22.77
N LEU A 184 4.36 -4.66 23.12
CA LEU A 184 4.86 -5.32 24.31
C LEU A 184 5.79 -6.43 23.85
N GLU A 185 7.01 -6.39 24.33
CA GLU A 185 7.98 -7.45 24.06
C GLU A 185 7.56 -8.73 24.82
N TRP A 186 7.85 -9.87 24.21
CA TRP A 186 7.57 -11.17 24.84
C TRP A 186 8.20 -11.32 26.22
N ASP A 187 9.32 -10.66 26.45
CA ASP A 187 10.05 -10.66 27.69
C ASP A 187 9.43 -9.78 28.79
N ASP A 188 8.60 -8.80 28.41
CA ASP A 188 7.83 -7.99 29.36
C ASP A 188 6.77 -8.81 30.09
N LEU A 189 6.39 -9.96 29.55
CA LEU A 189 5.48 -10.91 30.18
C LEU A 189 6.24 -11.79 31.18
N ILE A 190 6.35 -11.34 32.43
CA ILE A 190 7.10 -12.02 33.47
C ILE A 190 6.39 -13.30 33.93
N GLY A 191 7.13 -14.42 34.00
CA GLY A 191 6.61 -15.72 34.41
C GLY A 191 6.00 -16.54 33.28
N TYR A 192 5.29 -17.60 33.65
CA TYR A 192 4.57 -18.51 32.74
C TYR A 192 5.45 -19.16 31.65
N ALA A 193 6.72 -19.47 31.97
CA ALA A 193 7.70 -19.96 30.99
C ALA A 193 7.20 -21.15 30.14
N ALA A 194 6.62 -22.16 30.81
CA ALA A 194 6.13 -23.35 30.14
C ALA A 194 4.91 -23.08 29.21
N GLN A 195 4.03 -22.15 29.61
CA GLN A 195 2.89 -21.71 28.78
C GLN A 195 3.36 -20.90 27.59
N LYS A 196 4.32 -19.99 27.80
CA LYS A 196 4.95 -19.20 26.72
C LYS A 196 5.61 -20.10 25.70
N GLU A 197 6.40 -21.08 26.14
CA GLU A 197 7.05 -22.04 25.26
C GLU A 197 6.06 -22.84 24.40
N LYS A 198 4.98 -23.36 25.01
CA LYS A 198 3.92 -24.08 24.29
C LYS A 198 3.22 -23.21 23.26
N LEU A 199 2.88 -21.97 23.63
CA LEU A 199 2.22 -21.04 22.73
C LEU A 199 3.13 -20.70 21.54
N LEU A 200 4.39 -20.37 21.82
CA LEU A 200 5.36 -20.03 20.79
C LEU A 200 5.64 -21.21 19.85
N ALA A 201 5.84 -22.41 20.38
CA ALA A 201 6.08 -23.62 19.59
C ALA A 201 4.89 -23.93 18.65
N ASN A 202 3.65 -23.81 19.14
CA ASN A 202 2.44 -24.03 18.34
C ASN A 202 2.28 -22.95 17.24
N THR A 203 2.50 -21.68 17.59
CA THR A 203 2.42 -20.57 16.64
C THR A 203 3.50 -20.68 15.56
N THR A 204 4.74 -21.02 15.95
CA THR A 204 5.84 -21.24 15.00
C THR A 204 5.56 -22.43 14.07
N ALA A 205 4.94 -23.50 14.59
CA ALA A 205 4.54 -24.64 13.75
C ALA A 205 3.48 -24.21 12.72
N PHE A 206 2.49 -23.41 13.11
CA PHE A 206 1.47 -22.85 12.23
C PHE A 206 2.09 -21.97 11.13
N LEU A 207 2.96 -21.03 11.50
CA LEU A 207 3.64 -20.15 10.53
C LEU A 207 4.54 -20.92 9.55
N ALA A 208 5.12 -22.03 9.99
CA ALA A 208 5.91 -22.93 9.16
C ALA A 208 5.05 -23.92 8.33
N ASN A 209 3.72 -23.71 8.28
CA ASN A 209 2.77 -24.58 7.59
C ASN A 209 2.86 -26.06 8.01
N ARG A 210 3.18 -26.27 9.31
CA ARG A 210 3.20 -27.60 9.96
C ARG A 210 1.92 -27.80 10.77
N SER A 211 1.67 -29.02 11.21
CA SER A 211 0.53 -29.33 12.08
C SER A 211 0.57 -28.49 13.36
N ALA A 212 -0.48 -27.74 13.62
CA ALA A 212 -0.68 -26.89 14.79
C ALA A 212 -2.12 -27.02 15.30
N ASN A 213 -2.34 -26.74 16.58
CA ASN A 213 -3.64 -26.84 17.22
C ASN A 213 -4.24 -25.44 17.47
N ASN A 214 -5.57 -25.38 17.59
CA ASN A 214 -6.23 -24.21 18.13
C ASN A 214 -5.79 -24.00 19.58
N VAL A 215 -5.63 -22.72 19.98
CA VAL A 215 -5.18 -22.36 21.33
C VAL A 215 -6.31 -21.65 22.07
N LEU A 216 -6.59 -22.09 23.30
CA LEU A 216 -7.48 -21.41 24.24
C LEU A 216 -6.67 -20.99 25.47
N LEU A 217 -6.55 -19.67 25.69
CA LEU A 217 -5.90 -19.13 26.88
C LEU A 217 -6.96 -18.92 28.00
N THR A 218 -6.81 -19.67 29.09
CA THR A 218 -7.69 -19.59 30.28
C THR A 218 -6.90 -19.08 31.48
N GLY A 219 -7.57 -18.49 32.46
CA GLY A 219 -6.97 -17.99 33.68
C GLY A 219 -7.66 -16.74 34.22
N SER A 220 -7.29 -16.31 35.41
CA SER A 220 -7.82 -15.13 36.10
C SER A 220 -7.63 -13.84 35.29
N ARG A 221 -8.40 -12.80 35.61
CA ARG A 221 -8.21 -11.46 35.03
C ARG A 221 -6.83 -10.92 35.42
N GLY A 222 -6.16 -10.22 34.50
CA GLY A 222 -4.85 -9.62 34.78
C GLY A 222 -3.63 -10.55 34.63
N THR A 223 -3.79 -11.82 34.21
CA THR A 223 -2.68 -12.77 34.06
C THR A 223 -1.96 -12.72 32.73
N GLY A 224 -2.08 -11.63 31.97
CA GLY A 224 -1.32 -11.43 30.73
C GLY A 224 -1.81 -12.20 29.51
N LYS A 225 -3.01 -12.82 29.52
CA LYS A 225 -3.53 -13.59 28.39
C LYS A 225 -3.63 -12.76 27.09
N SER A 226 -4.24 -11.59 27.18
CA SER A 226 -4.34 -10.68 26.00
C SER A 226 -2.98 -10.13 25.59
N THR A 227 -2.06 -9.96 26.55
CA THR A 227 -0.68 -9.54 26.28
C THR A 227 0.10 -10.63 25.53
N ALA A 228 -0.12 -11.91 25.87
CA ALA A 228 0.53 -13.04 25.19
C ALA A 228 0.06 -13.27 23.75
N VAL A 229 -1.05 -12.65 23.33
CA VAL A 229 -1.57 -12.74 21.96
C VAL A 229 -1.18 -11.51 21.12
N LYS A 230 -0.73 -10.44 21.76
CA LYS A 230 -0.23 -9.23 21.12
C LYS A 230 1.19 -9.40 20.65
#